data_e8c6233c94cd730890819856ba472df6
#
_entry.id   e8c6233c94cd730890819856ba472df6
#
_cell.length_a   1.000
_cell.length_b   1.000
_cell.length_c   1.000
_cell.angle_alpha   90.00
_cell.angle_beta   90.00
_cell.angle_gamma   90.00
#
_symmetry.space_group_name_H-M   'P 1'
#
loop_
_entity.id
_entity.type
_entity.pdbx_description
1 polymer ?
#
loop_
_entity_poly.entity_id
_entity_poly.type
_entity_poly.pdbx_seq_one_letter_code
_entity_poly.pdbx_strand_id
1 'polypeptide(L)' 'MIPPVRQEILRVLADLSACCPDVRFGQLLANLSYLAKGPTNEAIWEMEDEELLVAAQQHLATLRQRQIAMP' A
#
# COMPACT_ATOMS: atom_id res chain seq x y z
N MET A 1 20.89 1.04 8.62
CA MET A 1 19.63 1.54 9.20
C MET A 1 18.62 1.81 8.11
N ILE A 2 17.37 1.42 8.34
CA ILE A 2 16.28 1.70 7.36
C ILE A 2 15.86 3.17 7.51
N PRO A 3 15.81 3.93 6.40
CA PRO A 3 15.34 5.32 6.45
C PRO A 3 13.93 5.42 7.05
N PRO A 4 13.61 6.53 7.76
CA PRO A 4 12.30 6.66 8.44
C PRO A 4 11.09 6.47 7.52
N VAL A 5 11.12 6.98 6.29
CA VAL A 5 9.99 6.82 5.36
C VAL A 5 9.78 5.34 5.02
N ARG A 6 10.86 4.57 4.87
CA ARG A 6 10.75 3.14 4.59
C ARG A 6 10.29 2.36 5.80
N GLN A 7 10.68 2.75 7.00
CA GLN A 7 10.16 2.14 8.22
C GLN A 7 8.64 2.29 8.28
N GLU A 8 8.13 3.47 7.94
CA GLU A 8 6.70 3.73 7.92
C GLU A 8 6.00 2.92 6.84
N ILE A 9 6.60 2.83 5.64
CA ILE A 9 6.07 1.99 4.55
C ILE A 9 5.93 0.54 5.02
N LEU A 10 6.97 0.00 5.64
CA LEU A 10 6.94 -1.39 6.11
C LEU A 10 5.85 -1.62 7.15
N ARG A 11 5.64 -0.64 8.04
CA ARG A 11 4.59 -0.71 9.04
C ARG A 11 3.20 -0.72 8.39
N VAL A 12 2.99 0.16 7.42
CA VAL A 12 1.70 0.23 6.72
C VAL A 12 1.46 -1.03 5.89
N LEU A 13 2.51 -1.56 5.26
CA LEU A 13 2.39 -2.82 4.52
C LEU A 13 2.00 -3.98 5.44
N ALA A 14 2.55 -4.01 6.65
CA ALA A 14 2.15 -5.03 7.63
C ALA A 14 0.66 -4.92 7.97
N ASP A 15 0.18 -3.70 8.20
CA ASP A 15 -1.23 -3.46 8.48
C ASP A 15 -2.11 -3.85 7.29
N LEU A 16 -1.69 -3.52 6.07
CA LEU A 16 -2.42 -3.91 4.86
C LEU A 16 -2.48 -5.42 4.70
N SER A 17 -1.38 -6.11 4.99
CA SER A 17 -1.34 -7.58 4.92
C SER A 17 -2.32 -8.19 5.90
N ALA A 18 -2.46 -7.60 7.08
CA ALA A 18 -3.43 -8.06 8.07
C ALA A 18 -4.87 -7.82 7.63
N CYS A 19 -5.13 -6.69 6.96
CA CYS A 19 -6.47 -6.36 6.47
C CYS A 19 -6.87 -7.19 5.25
N CYS A 20 -5.90 -7.67 4.46
CA CYS A 20 -6.15 -8.37 3.21
C CYS A 20 -5.38 -9.69 3.16
N PRO A 21 -5.67 -10.64 4.08
CA PRO A 21 -4.89 -11.87 4.16
C PRO A 21 -5.02 -12.78 2.92
N ASP A 22 -6.10 -12.62 2.15
CA ASP A 22 -6.34 -13.43 0.96
C ASP A 22 -5.69 -12.86 -0.30
N VAL A 23 -5.19 -11.63 -0.24
CA VAL A 23 -4.49 -11.01 -1.36
C VAL A 23 -3.02 -11.40 -1.30
N ARG A 24 -2.49 -11.94 -2.39
CA ARG A 24 -1.07 -12.28 -2.44
C ARG A 24 -0.24 -11.02 -2.30
N PHE A 25 0.88 -11.12 -1.62
CA PHE A 25 1.69 -9.95 -1.32
C PHE A 25 2.18 -9.22 -2.56
N GLY A 26 2.59 -9.97 -3.60
CA GLY A 26 2.96 -9.36 -4.87
C GLY A 26 1.80 -8.60 -5.51
N GLN A 27 0.59 -9.14 -5.42
CA GLN A 27 -0.60 -8.47 -5.92
C GLN A 27 -0.86 -7.18 -5.14
N LEU A 28 -0.66 -7.20 -3.83
CA LEU A 28 -0.78 -6.00 -3.00
C LEU A 28 0.19 -4.92 -3.46
N LEU A 29 1.45 -5.28 -3.66
CA LEU A 29 2.46 -4.32 -4.13
C LEU A 29 2.12 -3.76 -5.51
N ALA A 30 1.64 -4.61 -6.43
CA ALA A 30 1.23 -4.16 -7.76
C ALA A 30 0.06 -3.17 -7.66
N ASN A 31 -0.92 -3.47 -6.82
CA ASN A 31 -2.07 -2.58 -6.61
C ASN A 31 -1.61 -1.22 -6.10
N LEU A 32 -0.68 -1.20 -5.14
CA LEU A 32 -0.16 0.04 -4.60
C LEU A 32 0.61 0.85 -5.65
N SER A 33 1.38 0.19 -6.51
CA SER A 33 2.09 0.89 -7.58
C SER A 33 1.13 1.52 -8.57
N TYR A 34 0.02 0.83 -8.86
CA TYR A 34 -1.01 1.39 -9.74
C TYR A 34 -1.67 2.61 -9.12
N LEU A 35 -1.92 2.58 -7.82
CA LEU A 35 -2.50 3.73 -7.11
C LEU A 35 -1.50 4.89 -7.05
N ALA A 36 -0.22 4.61 -6.90
CA ALA A 36 0.82 5.63 -6.76
C ALA A 36 1.18 6.29 -8.09
N LYS A 37 1.29 5.52 -9.17
CA LYS A 37 1.83 6.01 -10.45
C LYS A 37 0.95 5.72 -11.65
N GLY A 38 0.07 4.71 -11.57
CA GLY A 38 -0.80 4.34 -12.67
C GLY A 38 -0.61 2.89 -13.10
N PRO A 39 -1.48 2.39 -13.99
CA PRO A 39 -1.57 0.97 -14.32
C PRO A 39 -0.54 0.54 -15.39
N THR A 40 0.73 0.71 -15.09
CA THR A 40 1.83 0.28 -15.97
C THR A 40 2.79 -0.62 -15.22
N ASN A 41 3.53 -1.45 -15.97
CA ASN A 41 4.54 -2.32 -15.36
C ASN A 41 5.69 -1.52 -14.76
N GLU A 42 5.98 -0.35 -15.33
CA GLU A 42 7.06 0.52 -14.88
C GLU A 42 6.74 1.23 -13.56
N ALA A 43 5.47 1.34 -13.22
CA ALA A 43 5.05 2.06 -12.01
C ALA A 43 5.76 1.58 -10.75
N ILE A 44 5.99 0.27 -10.66
CA ILE A 44 6.55 -0.32 -9.45
C ILE A 44 7.97 0.18 -9.14
N TRP A 45 8.77 0.43 -10.17
CA TRP A 45 10.13 0.92 -9.94
C TRP A 45 10.28 2.42 -10.19
N GLU A 46 9.29 3.07 -10.77
CA GLU A 46 9.32 4.52 -10.96
C GLU A 46 8.75 5.29 -9.78
N MET A 47 7.96 4.65 -8.92
CA MET A 47 7.36 5.35 -7.79
C MET A 47 8.40 5.69 -6.72
N GLU A 48 8.34 6.92 -6.25
CA GLU A 48 9.18 7.35 -5.14
C GLU A 48 8.64 6.77 -3.83
N ASP A 49 9.51 6.69 -2.82
CA ASP A 49 9.11 6.15 -1.52
C ASP A 49 7.91 6.91 -0.94
N GLU A 50 7.92 8.23 -1.04
CA GLU A 50 6.82 9.06 -0.52
C GLU A 50 5.52 8.80 -1.28
N GLU A 51 5.58 8.55 -2.57
CA GLU A 51 4.40 8.23 -3.37
C GLU A 51 3.81 6.89 -2.94
N LEU A 52 4.67 5.90 -2.70
CA LEU A 52 4.23 4.60 -2.22
C LEU A 52 3.61 4.72 -0.83
N LEU A 53 4.22 5.49 0.06
CA LEU A 53 3.70 5.67 1.41
C LEU A 53 2.30 6.28 1.39
N VAL A 54 2.10 7.34 0.60
CA VAL A 54 0.80 8.00 0.49
C VAL A 54 -0.25 7.02 -0.07
N ALA A 55 0.09 6.29 -1.12
CA ALA A 55 -0.83 5.32 -1.71
C ALA A 55 -1.20 4.23 -0.71
N ALA A 56 -0.22 3.72 0.02
CA ALA A 56 -0.45 2.67 1.02
C ALA A 56 -1.33 3.18 2.17
N GLN A 57 -1.08 4.39 2.66
CA GLN A 57 -1.87 4.99 3.73
C GLN A 57 -3.32 5.21 3.28
N GLN A 58 -3.52 5.72 2.07
CA GLN A 58 -4.86 5.96 1.55
C GLN A 58 -5.61 4.65 1.35
N HIS A 59 -4.93 3.62 0.85
CA HIS A 59 -5.55 2.31 0.66
C HIS A 59 -5.96 1.69 1.98
N LEU A 60 -5.09 1.78 2.99
CA LEU A 60 -5.39 1.26 4.32
C LEU A 60 -6.58 2.00 4.94
N ALA A 61 -6.62 3.32 4.82
CA ALA A 61 -7.74 4.12 5.32
C ALA A 61 -9.05 3.72 4.64
N THR A 62 -9.03 3.50 3.33
CA THR A 62 -10.20 3.08 2.58
C THR A 62 -10.70 1.72 3.06
N LEU A 63 -9.79 0.76 3.27
CA LEU A 63 -10.17 -0.57 3.74
C LEU A 63 -10.75 -0.53 5.15
N ARG A 64 -10.17 0.25 6.04
CA ARG A 64 -10.66 0.41 7.41
C ARG A 64 -12.03 1.07 7.43
N GLN A 65 -12.26 2.04 6.57
CA GLN A 65 -13.54 2.71 6.45
C GLN A 65 -14.63 1.75 5.96
N ARG A 66 -14.30 0.87 5.00
CA ARG A 66 -15.23 -0.15 4.53
C ARG A 66 -15.60 -1.12 5.64
N GLN A 67 -14.64 -1.51 6.47
CA GLN A 67 -14.91 -2.40 7.60
C GLN A 67 -15.85 -1.76 8.62
N ILE A 68 -15.68 -0.47 8.88
CA ILE A 68 -16.55 0.28 9.80
C ILE A 68 -17.94 0.47 9.21
N ALA A 69 -18.02 0.71 7.89
CA ALA A 69 -19.29 0.99 7.21
C ALA A 69 -20.16 -0.23 7.03
N MET A 70 -19.61 -1.44 7.16
CA MET A 70 -20.38 -2.67 7.02
C MET A 70 -21.13 -2.97 8.31
N PRO A 71 -22.44 -3.18 8.22
CA PRO A 71 -23.25 -3.54 9.39
C PRO A 71 -22.88 -4.91 9.96
#